data_b2d1cede2eb494ad875f64f7b6763dec
#
_entry.id   b2d1cede2eb494ad875f64f7b6763dec
#
_cell.length_a   1.000
_cell.length_b   1.000
_cell.length_c   1.000
_cell.angle_alpha   90.00
_cell.angle_beta   90.00
_cell.angle_gamma   90.00
#
_symmetry.space_group_name_H-M   'P 1'
#
loop_
_entity.id
_entity.type
_entity.pdbx_description
1 polymer ?
#
loop_
_entity_poly.entity_id
_entity_poly.type
_entity_poly.pdbx_seq_one_letter_code
_entity_poly.pdbx_strand_id
1 'polypeptide(L)'
;MSSEYLNKTEEQQFEEAKSWFRENSTPILLAIFVFAAASFGWNFWKSHQTESAIQASTSYQATMEAYEQDPVKNQPLVAKFLEEEKGTNYAIFMQLEEAKNAVVKADFATAKSRLEVALNEAKDPSLQAIIRFRLAAVNFQLKEFDAALAQLEQIKDQAWQARKQLFAADVLAAKGDKEAAKSAYEQIKAKTSGQERELIELKINNL
;
A
#
# COMPACT_ATOMS: atom_id res chain seq x y z
N MET A 1 -6.34 12.28 54.35
CA MET A 1 -5.60 11.00 54.43
C MET A 1 -4.09 11.17 54.65
N SER A 2 -3.61 12.28 55.20
CA SER A 2 -2.15 12.55 55.27
C SER A 2 -1.56 12.65 56.70
N SER A 3 -2.36 12.58 57.73
CA SER A 3 -1.85 12.76 59.10
C SER A 3 -1.66 11.45 59.89
N GLU A 4 -2.20 10.37 59.44
CA GLU A 4 -2.15 9.07 60.13
C GLU A 4 -0.79 8.33 59.93
N TYR A 5 -0.10 8.64 58.83
CA TYR A 5 1.22 8.08 58.52
C TYR A 5 2.37 8.71 59.30
N LEU A 6 2.19 9.93 59.84
CA LEU A 6 3.24 10.67 60.53
C LEU A 6 3.48 10.20 61.98
N ASN A 7 2.59 9.37 62.54
CA ASN A 7 2.66 8.90 63.92
C ASN A 7 3.01 7.41 64.08
N LYS A 8 3.28 6.70 62.98
CA LYS A 8 3.65 5.28 63.06
C LYS A 8 5.17 5.14 63.15
N THR A 9 5.63 4.22 64.03
CA THR A 9 7.05 3.87 64.07
C THR A 9 7.47 3.15 62.80
N GLU A 10 8.76 3.21 62.43
CA GLU A 10 9.30 2.51 61.24
C GLU A 10 8.97 1.02 61.22
N GLU A 11 8.96 0.39 62.40
CA GLU A 11 8.63 -1.01 62.62
C GLU A 11 7.15 -1.32 62.27
N GLN A 12 6.24 -0.43 62.68
CA GLN A 12 4.81 -0.55 62.36
C GLN A 12 4.54 -0.37 60.86
N GLN A 13 5.22 0.57 60.20
CA GLN A 13 5.11 0.78 58.74
C GLN A 13 5.62 -0.44 57.96
N PHE A 14 6.71 -1.06 58.45
CA PHE A 14 7.27 -2.25 57.83
C PHE A 14 6.34 -3.47 57.94
N GLU A 15 5.77 -3.71 59.12
CA GLU A 15 4.84 -4.83 59.33
C GLU A 15 3.52 -4.65 58.55
N GLU A 16 3.02 -3.42 58.43
CA GLU A 16 1.86 -3.11 57.60
C GLU A 16 2.15 -3.34 56.12
N ALA A 17 3.30 -2.90 55.62
CA ALA A 17 3.72 -3.15 54.24
C ALA A 17 3.86 -4.65 53.95
N LYS A 18 4.43 -5.39 54.87
CA LYS A 18 4.62 -6.84 54.78
C LYS A 18 3.28 -7.60 54.80
N SER A 19 2.32 -7.20 55.67
CA SER A 19 0.98 -7.82 55.67
C SER A 19 0.22 -7.52 54.40
N TRP A 20 0.25 -6.26 53.92
CA TRP A 20 -0.34 -5.87 52.65
C TRP A 20 0.23 -6.67 51.46
N PHE A 21 1.57 -6.82 51.44
CA PHE A 21 2.23 -7.59 50.36
C PHE A 21 1.84 -9.08 50.43
N ARG A 22 1.71 -9.64 51.65
CA ARG A 22 1.27 -11.04 51.84
C ARG A 22 -0.17 -11.24 51.36
N GLU A 23 -1.07 -10.32 51.71
CA GLU A 23 -2.48 -10.38 51.30
C GLU A 23 -2.69 -10.17 49.80
N ASN A 24 -1.84 -9.35 49.19
CA ASN A 24 -1.94 -9.03 47.75
C ASN A 24 -0.91 -9.78 46.87
N SER A 25 -0.13 -10.69 47.45
CA SER A 25 0.93 -11.42 46.73
C SER A 25 0.40 -12.20 45.53
N THR A 26 -0.74 -12.88 45.67
CA THR A 26 -1.33 -13.69 44.61
C THR A 26 -1.75 -12.83 43.38
N PRO A 27 -2.54 -11.75 43.53
CA PRO A 27 -2.88 -10.89 42.39
C PRO A 27 -1.64 -10.17 41.81
N ILE A 28 -0.64 -9.80 42.63
CA ILE A 28 0.60 -9.19 42.13
C ILE A 28 1.39 -10.19 41.27
N LEU A 29 1.57 -11.42 41.74
CA LEU A 29 2.26 -12.47 40.99
C LEU A 29 1.53 -12.81 39.69
N LEU A 30 0.19 -12.86 39.75
CA LEU A 30 -0.64 -13.08 38.55
C LEU A 30 -0.44 -11.94 37.54
N ALA A 31 -0.46 -10.70 37.99
CA ALA A 31 -0.24 -9.53 37.12
C ALA A 31 1.16 -9.55 36.48
N ILE A 32 2.19 -9.88 37.24
CA ILE A 32 3.56 -10.03 36.74
C ILE A 32 3.63 -11.15 35.68
N PHE A 33 2.99 -12.29 35.97
CA PHE A 33 2.97 -13.43 35.04
C PHE A 33 2.27 -13.07 33.70
N VAL A 34 1.10 -12.41 33.79
CA VAL A 34 0.37 -11.95 32.60
C VAL A 34 1.19 -10.94 31.78
N PHE A 35 1.84 -9.99 32.46
CA PHE A 35 2.71 -9.02 31.78
C PHE A 35 3.92 -9.67 31.12
N ALA A 36 4.56 -10.62 31.81
CA ALA A 36 5.67 -11.39 31.23
C ALA A 36 5.21 -12.20 30.01
N ALA A 37 4.12 -12.94 30.14
CA ALA A 37 3.57 -13.74 29.04
C ALA A 37 3.19 -12.86 27.80
N ALA A 38 2.57 -11.70 28.05
CA ALA A 38 2.25 -10.74 27.00
C ALA A 38 3.51 -10.18 26.31
N SER A 39 4.54 -9.84 27.09
CA SER A 39 5.81 -9.31 26.58
C SER A 39 6.57 -10.35 25.77
N PHE A 40 6.64 -11.59 26.24
CA PHE A 40 7.27 -12.71 25.51
C PHE A 40 6.49 -13.03 24.23
N GLY A 41 5.15 -13.12 24.30
CA GLY A 41 4.31 -13.35 23.13
C GLY A 41 4.46 -12.27 22.09
N TRP A 42 4.49 -11.00 22.50
CA TRP A 42 4.70 -9.86 21.62
C TRP A 42 6.08 -9.90 20.92
N ASN A 43 7.15 -10.15 21.69
CA ASN A 43 8.50 -10.27 21.15
C ASN A 43 8.64 -11.43 20.17
N PHE A 44 8.08 -12.59 20.52
CA PHE A 44 8.10 -13.76 19.64
C PHE A 44 7.35 -13.48 18.32
N TRP A 45 6.14 -12.91 18.41
CA TRP A 45 5.34 -12.55 17.23
C TRP A 45 6.07 -11.52 16.36
N LYS A 46 6.64 -10.47 16.97
CA LYS A 46 7.40 -9.43 16.25
C LYS A 46 8.66 -9.99 15.58
N SER A 47 9.40 -10.86 16.27
CA SER A 47 10.61 -11.51 15.71
C SER A 47 10.24 -12.36 14.50
N HIS A 48 9.19 -13.18 14.61
CA HIS A 48 8.73 -14.03 13.52
C HIS A 48 8.26 -13.21 12.31
N GLN A 49 7.53 -12.12 12.54
CA GLN A 49 7.11 -11.22 11.47
C GLN A 49 8.30 -10.55 10.77
N THR A 50 9.31 -10.13 11.52
CA THR A 50 10.53 -9.52 10.97
C THR A 50 11.32 -10.53 10.14
N GLU A 51 11.48 -11.74 10.62
CA GLU A 51 12.21 -12.81 9.94
C GLU A 51 11.52 -13.21 8.63
N SER A 52 10.20 -13.37 8.65
CA SER A 52 9.40 -13.61 7.44
C SER A 52 9.53 -12.46 6.42
N ALA A 53 9.54 -11.20 6.88
CA ALA A 53 9.71 -10.05 5.99
C ALA A 53 11.12 -10.00 5.36
N ILE A 54 12.17 -10.35 6.12
CA ILE A 54 13.54 -10.44 5.61
C ILE A 54 13.64 -11.56 4.57
N GLN A 55 13.06 -12.73 4.86
CA GLN A 55 13.03 -13.85 3.93
C GLN A 55 12.33 -13.49 2.62
N ALA A 56 11.14 -12.90 2.71
CA ALA A 56 10.38 -12.43 1.54
C ALA A 56 11.16 -11.39 0.73
N SER A 57 11.86 -10.46 1.38
CA SER A 57 12.72 -9.47 0.73
C SER A 57 13.89 -10.13 -0.02
N THR A 58 14.54 -11.09 0.60
CA THR A 58 15.68 -11.80 0.00
C THR A 58 15.23 -12.65 -1.19
N SER A 59 14.12 -13.36 -1.03
CA SER A 59 13.50 -14.16 -2.10
C SER A 59 13.07 -13.28 -3.27
N TYR A 60 12.48 -12.10 -2.99
CA TYR A 60 12.13 -11.12 -4.01
C TYR A 60 13.34 -10.64 -4.79
N GLN A 61 14.43 -10.25 -4.11
CA GLN A 61 15.65 -9.76 -4.77
C GLN A 61 16.25 -10.81 -5.70
N ALA A 62 16.38 -12.06 -5.22
CA ALA A 62 16.90 -13.15 -6.02
C ALA A 62 16.02 -13.46 -7.24
N THR A 63 14.70 -13.46 -7.05
CA THR A 63 13.74 -13.70 -8.15
C THR A 63 13.76 -12.55 -9.15
N MET A 64 13.86 -11.33 -8.69
CA MET A 64 13.90 -10.13 -9.52
C MET A 64 15.18 -10.08 -10.36
N GLU A 65 16.33 -10.35 -9.76
CA GLU A 65 17.62 -10.42 -10.46
C GLU A 65 17.61 -11.48 -11.56
N ALA A 66 17.09 -12.67 -11.26
CA ALA A 66 16.95 -13.73 -12.26
C ALA A 66 15.98 -13.32 -13.39
N TYR A 67 14.84 -12.69 -13.04
CA TYR A 67 13.82 -12.24 -14.00
C TYR A 67 14.35 -11.15 -14.92
N GLU A 68 15.14 -10.19 -14.41
CA GLU A 68 15.77 -9.14 -15.22
C GLU A 68 16.79 -9.70 -16.22
N GLN A 69 17.50 -10.78 -15.86
CA GLN A 69 18.43 -11.44 -16.79
C GLN A 69 17.72 -12.14 -17.94
N ASP A 70 16.68 -12.90 -17.66
CA ASP A 70 15.89 -13.60 -18.67
C ASP A 70 14.43 -13.82 -18.18
N PRO A 71 13.51 -12.91 -18.51
CA PRO A 71 12.13 -12.99 -18.07
C PRO A 71 11.39 -14.26 -18.53
N VAL A 72 11.74 -14.79 -19.69
CA VAL A 72 11.07 -15.98 -20.25
C VAL A 72 11.52 -17.25 -19.55
N LYS A 73 12.84 -17.41 -19.42
CA LYS A 73 13.44 -18.58 -18.77
C LYS A 73 13.07 -18.68 -17.30
N ASN A 74 12.98 -17.54 -16.62
CA ASN A 74 12.75 -17.48 -15.16
C ASN A 74 11.27 -17.33 -14.77
N GLN A 75 10.35 -17.45 -15.72
CA GLN A 75 8.90 -17.44 -15.43
C GLN A 75 8.47 -18.49 -14.38
N PRO A 76 8.98 -19.74 -14.39
CA PRO A 76 8.66 -20.71 -13.33
C PRO A 76 9.12 -20.28 -11.93
N LEU A 77 10.26 -19.58 -11.84
CA LEU A 77 10.76 -19.03 -10.57
C LEU A 77 9.84 -17.92 -10.05
N VAL A 78 9.39 -17.02 -10.94
CA VAL A 78 8.41 -15.98 -10.61
C VAL A 78 7.10 -16.59 -10.14
N ALA A 79 6.57 -17.60 -10.84
CA ALA A 79 5.33 -18.26 -10.46
C ALA A 79 5.43 -18.90 -9.07
N LYS A 80 6.54 -19.58 -8.78
CA LYS A 80 6.80 -20.14 -7.45
C LYS A 80 6.86 -19.05 -6.38
N PHE A 81 7.60 -17.97 -6.62
CA PHE A 81 7.69 -16.84 -5.71
C PHE A 81 6.31 -16.22 -5.40
N LEU A 82 5.48 -16.01 -6.41
CA LEU A 82 4.14 -15.43 -6.26
C LEU A 82 3.20 -16.33 -5.46
N GLU A 83 3.39 -17.67 -5.51
CA GLU A 83 2.64 -18.62 -4.70
C GLU A 83 3.11 -18.62 -3.25
N GLU A 84 4.43 -18.67 -3.01
CA GLU A 84 5.03 -18.71 -1.68
C GLU A 84 4.85 -17.41 -0.89
N GLU A 85 4.93 -16.24 -1.57
CA GLU A 85 4.88 -14.91 -0.97
C GLU A 85 3.52 -14.22 -1.15
N LYS A 86 2.48 -14.98 -1.46
CA LYS A 86 1.13 -14.46 -1.68
C LYS A 86 0.65 -13.57 -0.54
N GLY A 87 0.11 -12.40 -0.90
CA GLY A 87 -0.42 -11.42 0.06
C GLY A 87 0.65 -10.54 0.72
N THR A 88 1.93 -10.69 0.35
CA THR A 88 3.00 -9.76 0.73
C THR A 88 3.10 -8.60 -0.26
N ASN A 89 3.66 -7.46 0.18
CA ASN A 89 3.96 -6.37 -0.74
C ASN A 89 5.00 -6.76 -1.80
N TYR A 90 5.86 -7.73 -1.53
CA TYR A 90 6.85 -8.22 -2.49
C TYR A 90 6.20 -8.97 -3.64
N ALA A 91 5.17 -9.78 -3.38
CA ALA A 91 4.38 -10.40 -4.44
C ALA A 91 3.69 -9.33 -5.32
N ILE A 92 3.13 -8.28 -4.71
CA ILE A 92 2.55 -7.16 -5.45
C ILE A 92 3.60 -6.47 -6.34
N PHE A 93 4.80 -6.20 -5.82
CA PHE A 93 5.88 -5.59 -6.61
C PHE A 93 6.31 -6.47 -7.79
N MET A 94 6.35 -7.78 -7.60
CA MET A 94 6.63 -8.72 -8.70
C MET A 94 5.55 -8.70 -9.77
N GLN A 95 4.26 -8.66 -9.39
CA GLN A 95 3.15 -8.49 -10.32
C GLN A 95 3.26 -7.18 -11.10
N LEU A 96 3.67 -6.08 -10.44
CA LEU A 96 3.88 -4.79 -11.10
C LEU A 96 5.04 -4.82 -12.10
N GLU A 97 6.09 -5.57 -11.82
CA GLU A 97 7.21 -5.72 -12.75
C GLU A 97 6.83 -6.59 -13.94
N GLU A 98 6.08 -7.68 -13.73
CA GLU A 98 5.52 -8.47 -14.85
C GLU A 98 4.59 -7.62 -15.72
N ALA A 99 3.73 -6.79 -15.12
CA ALA A 99 2.86 -5.87 -15.85
C ALA A 99 3.66 -4.86 -16.66
N LYS A 100 4.72 -4.28 -16.11
CA LYS A 100 5.63 -3.37 -16.80
C LYS A 100 6.28 -4.05 -18.02
N ASN A 101 6.80 -5.26 -17.85
CA ASN A 101 7.39 -6.03 -18.94
C ASN A 101 6.37 -6.36 -20.04
N ALA A 102 5.15 -6.68 -19.66
CA ALA A 102 4.06 -6.90 -20.62
C ALA A 102 3.73 -5.61 -21.41
N VAL A 103 3.69 -4.45 -20.76
CA VAL A 103 3.51 -3.14 -21.42
C VAL A 103 4.64 -2.86 -22.41
N VAL A 104 5.90 -3.12 -22.04
CA VAL A 104 7.06 -2.95 -22.94
C VAL A 104 6.93 -3.81 -24.20
N LYS A 105 6.34 -5.00 -24.07
CA LYS A 105 6.05 -5.92 -25.20
C LYS A 105 4.74 -5.62 -25.91
N ALA A 106 4.04 -4.54 -25.56
CA ALA A 106 2.71 -4.20 -26.03
C ALA A 106 1.63 -5.28 -25.75
N ASP A 107 1.90 -6.21 -24.83
CA ASP A 107 0.92 -7.19 -24.32
C ASP A 107 0.08 -6.57 -23.21
N PHE A 108 -0.82 -5.68 -23.60
CA PHE A 108 -1.68 -4.96 -22.67
C PHE A 108 -2.70 -5.86 -21.96
N ALA A 109 -3.07 -7.00 -22.55
CA ALA A 109 -3.98 -7.95 -21.92
C ALA A 109 -3.32 -8.62 -20.71
N THR A 110 -2.10 -9.10 -20.85
CA THR A 110 -1.31 -9.65 -19.73
C THR A 110 -1.02 -8.57 -18.69
N ALA A 111 -0.65 -7.35 -19.11
CA ALA A 111 -0.42 -6.25 -18.20
C ALA A 111 -1.66 -5.94 -17.33
N LYS A 112 -2.85 -5.89 -17.95
CA LYS A 112 -4.12 -5.71 -17.25
C LYS A 112 -4.35 -6.79 -16.21
N SER A 113 -4.22 -8.06 -16.59
CA SER A 113 -4.41 -9.20 -15.68
C SER A 113 -3.48 -9.13 -14.46
N ARG A 114 -2.19 -8.82 -14.67
CA ARG A 114 -1.22 -8.69 -13.57
C ARG A 114 -1.55 -7.53 -12.64
N LEU A 115 -1.97 -6.39 -13.17
CA LEU A 115 -2.38 -5.23 -12.38
C LEU A 115 -3.68 -5.50 -11.60
N GLU A 116 -4.63 -6.24 -12.15
CA GLU A 116 -5.86 -6.64 -11.46
C GLU A 116 -5.57 -7.56 -10.26
N VAL A 117 -4.67 -8.53 -10.43
CA VAL A 117 -4.20 -9.38 -9.32
C VAL A 117 -3.52 -8.53 -8.25
N ALA A 118 -2.58 -7.67 -8.63
CA ALA A 118 -1.88 -6.76 -7.73
C ALA A 118 -2.84 -5.84 -6.96
N LEU A 119 -3.89 -5.32 -7.62
CA LEU A 119 -4.89 -4.47 -7.01
C LEU A 119 -5.72 -5.21 -5.96
N ASN A 120 -6.10 -6.46 -6.23
CA ASN A 120 -6.88 -7.28 -5.32
C ASN A 120 -6.10 -7.66 -4.04
N GLU A 121 -4.78 -7.77 -4.15
CA GLU A 121 -3.90 -8.11 -3.02
C GLU A 121 -3.45 -6.88 -2.22
N ALA A 122 -3.40 -5.70 -2.85
CA ALA A 122 -2.93 -4.47 -2.23
C ALA A 122 -3.88 -3.99 -1.12
N LYS A 123 -3.36 -3.83 0.11
CA LYS A 123 -4.10 -3.31 1.27
C LYS A 123 -3.83 -1.83 1.51
N ASP A 124 -2.66 -1.35 1.12
CA ASP A 124 -2.26 0.04 1.29
C ASP A 124 -2.96 0.95 0.27
N PRO A 125 -3.67 2.02 0.71
CA PRO A 125 -4.40 2.92 -0.18
C PRO A 125 -3.52 3.63 -1.19
N SER A 126 -2.27 3.98 -0.83
CA SER A 126 -1.34 4.67 -1.74
C SER A 126 -0.86 3.72 -2.82
N LEU A 127 -0.58 2.46 -2.47
CA LEU A 127 -0.23 1.43 -3.44
C LEU A 127 -1.40 1.12 -4.38
N GLN A 128 -2.63 1.03 -3.85
CA GLN A 128 -3.83 0.89 -4.66
C GLN A 128 -3.99 2.05 -5.65
N ALA A 129 -3.72 3.29 -5.24
CA ALA A 129 -3.79 4.45 -6.13
C ALA A 129 -2.80 4.34 -7.30
N ILE A 130 -1.57 3.91 -7.04
CA ILE A 130 -0.55 3.65 -8.06
C ILE A 130 -1.02 2.58 -9.05
N ILE A 131 -1.52 1.45 -8.52
CA ILE A 131 -1.96 0.32 -9.34
C ILE A 131 -3.16 0.73 -10.21
N ARG A 132 -4.15 1.42 -9.63
CA ARG A 132 -5.34 1.92 -10.36
C ARG A 132 -4.95 2.88 -11.48
N PHE A 133 -3.99 3.77 -11.24
CA PHE A 133 -3.51 4.69 -12.27
C PHE A 133 -2.85 3.95 -13.44
N ARG A 134 -2.02 2.93 -13.13
CA ARG A 134 -1.42 2.07 -14.16
C ARG A 134 -2.47 1.25 -14.90
N LEU A 135 -3.46 0.72 -14.19
CA LEU A 135 -4.57 -0.03 -14.80
C LEU A 135 -5.41 0.85 -15.72
N ALA A 136 -5.67 2.10 -15.31
CA ALA A 136 -6.33 3.08 -16.18
C ALA A 136 -5.51 3.33 -17.46
N ALA A 137 -4.18 3.44 -17.35
CA ALA A 137 -3.31 3.63 -18.51
C ALA A 137 -3.32 2.40 -19.47
N VAL A 138 -3.35 1.19 -18.93
CA VAL A 138 -3.44 -0.05 -19.71
C VAL A 138 -4.82 -0.16 -20.38
N ASN A 139 -5.91 0.11 -19.66
CA ASN A 139 -7.27 0.15 -20.22
C ASN A 139 -7.38 1.19 -21.35
N PHE A 140 -6.72 2.33 -21.21
CA PHE A 140 -6.63 3.35 -22.26
C PHE A 140 -5.97 2.79 -23.54
N GLN A 141 -4.85 2.06 -23.40
CA GLN A 141 -4.18 1.43 -24.55
C GLN A 141 -5.06 0.36 -25.22
N LEU A 142 -5.86 -0.35 -24.43
CA LEU A 142 -6.85 -1.32 -24.91
C LEU A 142 -8.11 -0.66 -25.51
N LYS A 143 -8.20 0.68 -25.50
CA LYS A 143 -9.39 1.46 -25.87
C LYS A 143 -10.63 1.17 -25.01
N GLU A 144 -10.42 0.62 -23.82
CA GLU A 144 -11.46 0.39 -22.81
C GLU A 144 -11.65 1.67 -21.98
N PHE A 145 -12.10 2.75 -22.64
CA PHE A 145 -12.11 4.10 -22.05
C PHE A 145 -12.97 4.21 -20.79
N ASP A 146 -14.14 3.55 -20.77
CA ASP A 146 -15.01 3.57 -19.59
C ASP A 146 -14.37 2.85 -18.39
N ALA A 147 -13.67 1.75 -18.63
CA ALA A 147 -12.89 1.07 -17.60
C ALA A 147 -11.73 1.93 -17.08
N ALA A 148 -11.05 2.66 -17.97
CA ALA A 148 -9.99 3.60 -17.58
C ALA A 148 -10.54 4.70 -16.66
N LEU A 149 -11.65 5.34 -17.03
CA LEU A 149 -12.31 6.36 -16.22
C LEU A 149 -12.75 5.82 -14.87
N ALA A 150 -13.34 4.61 -14.81
CA ALA A 150 -13.76 3.97 -13.57
C ALA A 150 -12.58 3.73 -12.61
N GLN A 151 -11.42 3.32 -13.11
CA GLN A 151 -10.22 3.17 -12.27
C GLN A 151 -9.75 4.52 -11.72
N LEU A 152 -9.71 5.56 -12.52
CA LEU A 152 -9.32 6.91 -12.09
C LEU A 152 -10.28 7.45 -11.02
N GLU A 153 -11.58 7.21 -11.16
CA GLU A 153 -12.59 7.67 -10.20
C GLU A 153 -12.38 7.08 -8.80
N GLN A 154 -11.91 5.82 -8.72
CA GLN A 154 -11.64 5.14 -7.45
C GLN A 154 -10.40 5.66 -6.71
N ILE A 155 -9.56 6.49 -7.33
CA ILE A 155 -8.41 7.12 -6.67
C ILE A 155 -8.93 8.31 -5.86
N LYS A 156 -8.90 8.19 -4.52
CA LYS A 156 -9.43 9.23 -3.60
C LYS A 156 -8.35 10.14 -3.01
N ASP A 157 -7.08 9.73 -3.09
CA ASP A 157 -5.96 10.47 -2.54
C ASP A 157 -5.78 11.82 -3.26
N GLN A 158 -5.68 12.88 -2.44
CA GLN A 158 -5.53 14.27 -2.89
C GLN A 158 -4.23 14.50 -3.70
N ALA A 159 -3.16 13.79 -3.37
CA ALA A 159 -1.89 13.89 -4.09
C ALA A 159 -2.01 13.50 -5.59
N TRP A 160 -3.03 12.71 -5.93
CA TRP A 160 -3.28 12.27 -7.30
C TRP A 160 -4.27 13.14 -8.08
N GLN A 161 -4.92 14.12 -7.46
CA GLN A 161 -6.05 14.83 -8.06
C GLN A 161 -5.70 15.51 -9.39
N ALA A 162 -4.61 16.28 -9.45
CA ALA A 162 -4.20 16.97 -10.69
C ALA A 162 -3.92 15.98 -11.82
N ARG A 163 -3.10 14.95 -11.53
CA ARG A 163 -2.72 13.92 -12.51
C ARG A 163 -3.93 13.10 -12.97
N LYS A 164 -4.82 12.74 -12.04
CA LYS A 164 -6.05 12.02 -12.32
C LYS A 164 -6.99 12.81 -13.23
N GLN A 165 -7.20 14.10 -12.92
CA GLN A 165 -8.09 14.97 -13.72
C GLN A 165 -7.55 15.14 -15.13
N LEU A 166 -6.24 15.37 -15.28
CA LEU A 166 -5.62 15.50 -16.60
C LEU A 166 -5.78 14.22 -17.42
N PHE A 167 -5.47 13.08 -16.82
CA PHE A 167 -5.59 11.82 -17.53
C PHE A 167 -7.05 11.47 -17.85
N ALA A 168 -8.01 11.77 -16.99
CA ALA A 168 -9.44 11.59 -17.29
C ALA A 168 -9.88 12.45 -18.48
N ALA A 169 -9.40 13.70 -18.59
CA ALA A 169 -9.66 14.56 -19.75
C ALA A 169 -9.06 13.97 -21.04
N ASP A 170 -7.82 13.43 -20.97
CA ASP A 170 -7.18 12.75 -22.10
C ASP A 170 -7.98 11.51 -22.55
N VAL A 171 -8.52 10.73 -21.60
CA VAL A 171 -9.36 9.56 -21.88
C VAL A 171 -10.67 9.97 -22.57
N LEU A 172 -11.33 11.02 -22.08
CA LEU A 172 -12.56 11.55 -22.70
C LEU A 172 -12.32 12.04 -24.12
N ALA A 173 -11.21 12.75 -24.35
CA ALA A 173 -10.81 13.18 -25.70
C ALA A 173 -10.60 11.99 -26.65
N ALA A 174 -9.87 10.97 -26.19
CA ALA A 174 -9.63 9.75 -26.98
C ALA A 174 -10.89 8.92 -27.22
N LYS A 175 -11.85 8.95 -26.28
CA LYS A 175 -13.18 8.34 -26.44
C LYS A 175 -14.04 9.06 -27.49
N GLY A 176 -13.70 10.30 -27.83
CA GLY A 176 -14.47 11.14 -28.76
C GLY A 176 -15.53 12.01 -28.05
N ASP A 177 -15.57 12.04 -26.74
CA ASP A 177 -16.46 12.90 -25.96
C ASP A 177 -15.82 14.30 -25.84
N LYS A 178 -15.85 15.04 -26.93
CA LYS A 178 -15.15 16.33 -27.06
C LYS A 178 -15.67 17.39 -26.07
N GLU A 179 -16.97 17.42 -25.82
CA GLU A 179 -17.56 18.39 -24.91
C GLU A 179 -17.16 18.13 -23.46
N ALA A 180 -17.20 16.88 -23.02
CA ALA A 180 -16.75 16.51 -21.68
C ALA A 180 -15.24 16.71 -21.51
N ALA A 181 -14.44 16.36 -22.53
CA ALA A 181 -13.00 16.57 -22.52
C ALA A 181 -12.66 18.06 -22.41
N LYS A 182 -13.30 18.91 -23.22
CA LYS A 182 -13.13 20.37 -23.18
C LYS A 182 -13.45 20.94 -21.82
N SER A 183 -14.62 20.56 -21.27
CA SER A 183 -15.03 21.01 -19.92
C SER A 183 -14.01 20.59 -18.85
N ALA A 184 -13.50 19.36 -18.90
CA ALA A 184 -12.49 18.87 -17.97
C ALA A 184 -11.17 19.62 -18.11
N TYR A 185 -10.67 19.86 -19.31
CA TYR A 185 -9.45 20.66 -19.53
C TYR A 185 -9.61 22.12 -19.08
N GLU A 186 -10.75 22.77 -19.33
CA GLU A 186 -11.00 24.15 -18.87
C GLU A 186 -10.97 24.26 -17.33
N GLN A 187 -11.49 23.25 -16.62
CA GLN A 187 -11.40 23.21 -15.16
C GLN A 187 -9.95 23.07 -14.65
N ILE A 188 -9.12 22.32 -15.36
CA ILE A 188 -7.69 22.18 -15.04
C ILE A 188 -6.97 23.48 -15.37
N LYS A 189 -7.19 24.06 -16.56
CA LYS A 189 -6.62 25.33 -17.01
C LYS A 189 -6.85 26.47 -16.04
N ALA A 190 -8.05 26.51 -15.40
CA ALA A 190 -8.38 27.54 -14.39
C ALA A 190 -7.52 27.45 -13.12
N LYS A 191 -6.90 26.28 -12.85
CA LYS A 191 -6.09 26.02 -11.65
C LYS A 191 -4.59 25.98 -11.93
N THR A 192 -4.18 26.04 -13.19
CA THR A 192 -2.78 25.94 -13.63
C THR A 192 -2.27 27.27 -14.16
N SER A 193 -0.96 27.41 -14.23
CA SER A 193 -0.25 28.61 -14.75
C SER A 193 1.00 28.23 -15.52
N GLY A 194 1.58 29.18 -16.26
CA GLY A 194 2.81 28.96 -17.03
C GLY A 194 2.68 27.87 -18.09
N GLN A 195 3.72 27.09 -18.26
CA GLN A 195 3.81 26.03 -19.29
C GLN A 195 2.72 24.98 -19.21
N GLU A 196 2.28 24.62 -18.01
CA GLU A 196 1.19 23.65 -17.82
C GLU A 196 -0.12 24.17 -18.42
N ARG A 197 -0.43 25.45 -18.20
CA ARG A 197 -1.62 26.10 -18.77
C ARG A 197 -1.55 26.14 -20.30
N GLU A 198 -0.39 26.46 -20.88
CA GLU A 198 -0.19 26.44 -22.35
C GLU A 198 -0.39 25.05 -22.94
N LEU A 199 0.12 24.00 -22.27
CA LEU A 199 -0.09 22.61 -22.68
C LEU A 199 -1.60 22.23 -22.69
N ILE A 200 -2.34 22.63 -21.64
CA ILE A 200 -3.78 22.37 -21.58
C ILE A 200 -4.52 23.12 -22.71
N GLU A 201 -4.12 24.35 -23.00
CA GLU A 201 -4.70 25.14 -24.10
C GLU A 201 -4.47 24.47 -25.46
N LEU A 202 -3.27 23.94 -25.70
CA LEU A 202 -2.98 23.16 -26.90
C LEU A 202 -3.86 21.91 -27.00
N LYS A 203 -4.11 21.20 -25.88
CA LYS A 203 -5.02 20.04 -25.83
C LYS A 203 -6.45 20.43 -26.19
N ILE A 204 -6.94 21.56 -25.67
CA ILE A 204 -8.29 22.08 -25.98
C ILE A 204 -8.42 22.41 -27.47
N ASN A 205 -7.41 23.06 -28.04
CA ASN A 205 -7.43 23.48 -29.44
C ASN A 205 -7.34 22.29 -30.42
N ASN A 206 -6.90 21.13 -29.95
CA ASN A 206 -6.76 19.90 -30.75
C ASN A 206 -7.92 18.92 -30.59
N LEU A 207 -8.99 19.25 -29.86
CA LEU A 207 -10.20 18.47 -29.76
C LEU A 207 -11.04 18.59 -31.05
#